data_0fc525b2fb694bfbb38781d1968d812c
#
_entry.id   0fc525b2fb694bfbb38781d1968d812c
#
_cell.length_a   1.000
_cell.length_b   1.000
_cell.length_c   1.000
_cell.angle_alpha   90.00
_cell.angle_beta   90.00
_cell.angle_gamma   90.00
#
_symmetry.space_group_name_H-M   'P 1'
#
loop_
_entity.id
_entity.type
_entity.pdbx_description
1 polymer ?
#
loop_
_entity_poly.entity_id
_entity_poly.type
_entity_poly.pdbx_seq_one_letter_code
_entity_poly.pdbx_strand_id
1 'polypeptide(L)'
;TQQTLILNNLRSRIAVQADGGLRTGRDVAVAALLGADEFGFATAPLIAAGCIMMRKCHLNTCPVGVATQDPVLRARFTGQPEHVINYFFFVAEELRAIMAELGFRTIAEMVGRVDRLDMKQAIDHWKAKGVDLSRILHQVPLGDSPSLGWSGTQDHGLEKALDNDLIAAAADALDKQQPVVIERKVINVNR
;
A
#
# COMPACT_ATOMS: atom_id res chain seq x y z
N THR A 1 -10.45 -1.80 -12.26
CA THR A 1 -10.81 -0.67 -11.36
C THR A 1 -10.57 0.67 -12.06
N GLN A 2 -9.33 1.02 -12.47
CA GLN A 2 -8.97 2.30 -13.08
C GLN A 2 -9.93 2.72 -14.22
N GLN A 3 -10.07 1.88 -15.24
CA GLN A 3 -10.92 2.14 -16.41
C GLN A 3 -12.38 2.39 -16.02
N THR A 4 -12.93 1.58 -15.13
CA THR A 4 -14.32 1.70 -14.66
C THR A 4 -14.54 3.01 -13.89
N LEU A 5 -13.59 3.40 -13.04
CA LEU A 5 -13.69 4.66 -12.30
C LEU A 5 -13.64 5.88 -13.22
N ILE A 6 -12.80 5.86 -14.28
CA ILE A 6 -12.75 6.93 -15.28
C ILE A 6 -14.07 7.02 -16.03
N LEU A 7 -14.61 5.90 -16.54
CA LEU A 7 -15.88 5.85 -17.29
C LEU A 7 -17.07 6.37 -16.49
N ASN A 8 -17.00 6.36 -15.16
CA ASN A 8 -18.07 6.83 -14.28
C ASN A 8 -17.75 8.17 -13.60
N ASN A 9 -16.69 8.87 -14.00
CA ASN A 9 -16.24 10.15 -13.41
C ASN A 9 -15.98 10.07 -11.90
N LEU A 10 -15.53 8.91 -11.41
CA LEU A 10 -15.25 8.64 -10.01
C LEU A 10 -13.77 8.60 -9.68
N ARG A 11 -12.90 8.53 -10.70
CA ARG A 11 -11.47 8.27 -10.51
C ARG A 11 -10.77 9.32 -9.62
N SER A 12 -11.09 10.58 -9.82
CA SER A 12 -10.50 11.68 -9.06
C SER A 12 -10.93 11.73 -7.58
N ARG A 13 -12.03 11.05 -7.25
CA ARG A 13 -12.64 11.07 -5.91
C ARG A 13 -12.13 10.00 -4.97
N ILE A 14 -11.47 8.98 -5.51
CA ILE A 14 -11.09 7.76 -4.78
C ILE A 14 -9.59 7.50 -4.96
N ALA A 15 -8.86 7.37 -3.84
CA ALA A 15 -7.52 6.82 -3.85
C ALA A 15 -7.59 5.31 -4.11
N VAL A 16 -6.81 4.82 -5.06
CA VAL A 16 -6.72 3.39 -5.39
C VAL A 16 -5.42 2.86 -4.84
N GLN A 17 -5.52 1.94 -3.88
CA GLN A 17 -4.36 1.24 -3.33
C GLN A 17 -4.16 -0.09 -4.07
N ALA A 18 -2.92 -0.36 -4.48
CA ALA A 18 -2.49 -1.67 -4.94
C ALA A 18 -1.72 -2.38 -3.83
N ASP A 19 -2.14 -3.60 -3.50
CA ASP A 19 -1.48 -4.47 -2.55
C ASP A 19 -1.39 -5.90 -3.11
N GLY A 20 -0.40 -6.64 -2.65
CA GLY A 20 -0.18 -8.03 -3.06
C GLY A 20 1.05 -8.22 -3.94
N GLY A 21 2.15 -8.63 -3.32
CA GLY A 21 3.36 -9.05 -4.01
C GLY A 21 4.28 -7.94 -4.51
N LEU A 22 4.06 -6.68 -4.14
CA LEU A 22 4.97 -5.58 -4.44
C LEU A 22 6.29 -5.78 -3.67
N ARG A 23 7.43 -5.65 -4.35
CA ARG A 23 8.77 -5.89 -3.79
C ARG A 23 9.80 -4.86 -4.19
N THR A 24 9.66 -4.26 -5.36
CA THR A 24 10.67 -3.42 -6.02
C THR A 24 10.07 -2.09 -6.46
N GLY A 25 10.92 -1.12 -6.77
CA GLY A 25 10.49 0.13 -7.39
C GLY A 25 9.83 -0.09 -8.75
N ARG A 26 10.26 -1.13 -9.50
CA ARG A 26 9.62 -1.50 -10.75
C ARG A 26 8.17 -1.97 -10.55
N ASP A 27 7.90 -2.76 -9.50
CA ASP A 27 6.52 -3.20 -9.20
C ASP A 27 5.64 -2.00 -8.90
N VAL A 28 6.16 -1.03 -8.13
CA VAL A 28 5.47 0.24 -7.84
C VAL A 28 5.22 1.03 -9.12
N ALA A 29 6.22 1.16 -10.00
CA ALA A 29 6.07 1.86 -11.27
C ALA A 29 4.97 1.24 -12.14
N VAL A 30 4.95 -0.08 -12.28
CA VAL A 30 3.91 -0.80 -13.04
C VAL A 30 2.53 -0.59 -12.40
N ALA A 31 2.42 -0.69 -11.06
CA ALA A 31 1.16 -0.48 -10.37
C ALA A 31 0.64 0.96 -10.54
N ALA A 32 1.52 1.97 -10.45
CA ALA A 32 1.17 3.37 -10.69
C ALA A 32 0.71 3.60 -12.14
N LEU A 33 1.45 3.09 -13.13
CA LEU A 33 1.08 3.18 -14.54
C LEU A 33 -0.28 2.51 -14.83
N LEU A 34 -0.63 1.45 -14.10
CA LEU A 34 -1.94 0.80 -14.15
C LEU A 34 -3.02 1.54 -13.35
N GLY A 35 -2.67 2.58 -12.61
CA GLY A 35 -3.62 3.47 -11.95
C GLY A 35 -3.72 3.32 -10.43
N ALA A 36 -2.68 2.89 -9.75
CA ALA A 36 -2.64 2.95 -8.29
C ALA A 36 -2.04 4.28 -7.80
N ASP A 37 -2.66 4.87 -6.78
CA ASP A 37 -2.16 6.06 -6.07
C ASP A 37 -1.32 5.66 -4.85
N GLU A 38 -1.64 4.51 -4.25
CA GLU A 38 -1.04 4.01 -3.01
C GLU A 38 -0.56 2.57 -3.18
N PHE A 39 0.43 2.17 -2.39
CA PHE A 39 1.12 0.89 -2.56
C PHE A 39 1.29 0.19 -1.22
N GLY A 40 0.68 -1.00 -1.07
CA GLY A 40 0.77 -1.82 0.12
C GLY A 40 1.90 -2.85 0.01
N PHE A 41 2.71 -2.95 1.07
CA PHE A 41 3.80 -3.92 1.19
C PHE A 41 3.64 -4.75 2.44
N ALA A 42 3.73 -6.06 2.32
CA ALA A 42 3.69 -6.97 3.46
C ALA A 42 4.91 -7.90 3.51
N THR A 43 5.03 -8.78 2.52
CA THR A 43 6.04 -9.86 2.53
C THR A 43 7.48 -9.35 2.45
N ALA A 44 7.76 -8.38 1.59
CA ALA A 44 9.12 -7.91 1.37
C ALA A 44 9.71 -7.19 2.60
N PRO A 45 9.00 -6.26 3.27
CA PRO A 45 9.47 -5.70 4.54
C PRO A 45 9.64 -6.76 5.64
N LEU A 46 8.78 -7.78 5.70
CA LEU A 46 8.95 -8.89 6.64
C LEU A 46 10.24 -9.68 6.38
N ILE A 47 10.58 -9.93 5.11
CA ILE A 47 11.82 -10.59 4.72
C ILE A 47 13.02 -9.71 5.10
N ALA A 48 12.95 -8.41 4.84
CA ALA A 48 13.99 -7.45 5.25
C ALA A 48 14.20 -7.47 6.78
N ALA A 49 13.14 -7.66 7.56
CA ALA A 49 13.20 -7.81 9.02
C ALA A 49 13.66 -9.20 9.48
N GLY A 50 13.95 -10.15 8.58
CA GLY A 50 14.46 -11.49 8.91
C GLY A 50 13.45 -12.63 8.81
N CYS A 51 12.29 -12.43 8.21
CA CYS A 51 11.32 -13.50 7.95
C CYS A 51 11.86 -14.47 6.88
N ILE A 52 11.83 -15.77 7.17
CA ILE A 52 12.28 -16.84 6.25
C ILE A 52 11.13 -17.51 5.50
N MET A 53 9.94 -16.95 5.52
CA MET A 53 8.76 -17.42 4.79
C MET A 53 8.30 -18.84 5.12
N MET A 54 8.51 -19.31 6.36
CA MET A 54 8.08 -20.64 6.83
C MET A 54 6.55 -20.83 6.87
N ARG A 55 5.78 -19.75 6.77
CA ARG A 55 4.30 -19.79 6.78
C ARG A 55 3.69 -20.46 8.03
N LYS A 56 4.38 -20.34 9.18
CA LYS A 56 3.93 -20.87 10.49
C LYS A 56 3.39 -19.80 11.45
N CYS A 57 3.16 -18.58 10.94
CA CYS A 57 2.72 -17.42 11.74
C CYS A 57 1.42 -17.70 12.52
N HIS A 58 0.46 -18.37 11.88
CA HIS A 58 -0.84 -18.70 12.46
C HIS A 58 -0.77 -19.76 13.58
N LEU A 59 0.35 -20.47 13.73
CA LEU A 59 0.54 -21.50 14.74
C LEU A 59 1.31 -21.00 15.97
N ASN A 60 1.67 -19.72 16.04
CA ASN A 60 2.51 -19.17 17.10
C ASN A 60 3.90 -19.85 17.23
N THR A 61 4.39 -20.47 16.17
CA THR A 61 5.64 -21.28 16.14
C THR A 61 6.66 -20.72 15.16
N CYS A 62 6.70 -19.39 14.98
CA CYS A 62 7.65 -18.76 14.09
C CYS A 62 9.10 -18.99 14.55
N PRO A 63 9.93 -19.73 13.81
CA PRO A 63 11.25 -20.14 14.27
C PRO A 63 12.27 -19.00 14.37
N VAL A 64 12.00 -17.89 13.70
CA VAL A 64 12.86 -16.68 13.71
C VAL A 64 12.28 -15.54 14.56
N GLY A 65 11.19 -15.78 15.27
CA GLY A 65 10.64 -14.84 16.26
C GLY A 65 9.87 -13.64 15.72
N VAL A 66 9.72 -13.48 14.38
CA VAL A 66 9.04 -12.31 13.77
C VAL A 66 7.54 -12.28 14.12
N ALA A 67 6.87 -13.44 14.12
CA ALA A 67 5.43 -13.54 14.28
C ALA A 67 5.07 -14.63 15.28
N THR A 68 5.40 -14.43 16.55
CA THR A 68 5.08 -15.33 17.65
C THR A 68 5.01 -14.57 18.96
N GLN A 69 4.19 -15.05 19.89
CA GLN A 69 4.13 -14.57 21.27
C GLN A 69 4.93 -15.48 22.24
N ASP A 70 5.44 -16.62 21.76
CA ASP A 70 6.31 -17.48 22.55
C ASP A 70 7.61 -16.73 22.92
N PRO A 71 7.94 -16.58 24.22
CA PRO A 71 9.08 -15.75 24.64
C PRO A 71 10.43 -16.32 24.19
N VAL A 72 10.55 -17.66 24.09
CA VAL A 72 11.79 -18.32 23.65
C VAL A 72 12.02 -18.09 22.15
N LEU A 73 10.94 -18.18 21.35
CA LEU A 73 11.02 -17.92 19.92
C LEU A 73 11.19 -16.43 19.62
N ARG A 74 10.51 -15.55 20.38
CA ARG A 74 10.69 -14.08 20.23
C ARG A 74 12.13 -13.63 20.48
N ALA A 75 12.82 -14.25 21.43
CA ALA A 75 14.22 -13.94 21.73
C ALA A 75 15.17 -14.21 20.54
N ARG A 76 14.73 -14.95 19.54
CA ARG A 76 15.50 -15.22 18.31
C ARG A 76 15.36 -14.13 17.26
N PHE A 77 14.46 -13.18 17.46
CA PHE A 77 14.26 -12.09 16.49
C PHE A 77 15.46 -11.13 16.49
N THR A 78 16.11 -11.00 15.34
CA THR A 78 17.30 -10.18 15.14
C THR A 78 17.06 -9.00 14.19
N GLY A 79 15.83 -8.81 13.73
CA GLY A 79 15.46 -7.70 12.85
C GLY A 79 15.67 -6.35 13.54
N GLN A 80 16.12 -5.38 12.76
CA GLN A 80 16.28 -4.00 13.20
C GLN A 80 15.42 -3.07 12.34
N PRO A 81 14.90 -1.96 12.87
CA PRO A 81 14.13 -0.98 12.11
C PRO A 81 14.85 -0.51 10.85
N GLU A 82 16.17 -0.35 10.92
CA GLU A 82 17.03 0.10 9.83
C GLU A 82 16.97 -0.83 8.62
N HIS A 83 16.76 -2.13 8.81
CA HIS A 83 16.60 -3.07 7.70
C HIS A 83 15.38 -2.73 6.84
N VAL A 84 14.26 -2.39 7.47
CA VAL A 84 13.02 -1.99 6.80
C VAL A 84 13.15 -0.60 6.20
N ILE A 85 13.75 0.34 6.94
CA ILE A 85 14.01 1.71 6.46
C ILE A 85 14.86 1.67 5.18
N ASN A 86 15.99 0.97 5.22
CA ASN A 86 16.89 0.87 4.06
C ASN A 86 16.20 0.18 2.87
N TYR A 87 15.41 -0.87 3.13
CA TYR A 87 14.63 -1.52 2.09
C TYR A 87 13.72 -0.53 1.35
N PHE A 88 12.97 0.32 2.07
CA PHE A 88 12.10 1.30 1.43
C PHE A 88 12.88 2.43 0.73
N PHE A 89 14.03 2.82 1.25
CA PHE A 89 14.91 3.74 0.52
C PHE A 89 15.35 3.16 -0.81
N PHE A 90 15.75 1.88 -0.86
CA PHE A 90 16.12 1.23 -2.12
C PHE A 90 14.96 1.12 -3.10
N VAL A 91 13.76 0.78 -2.62
CA VAL A 91 12.54 0.78 -3.46
C VAL A 91 12.28 2.18 -4.04
N ALA A 92 12.39 3.22 -3.21
CA ALA A 92 12.17 4.61 -3.64
C ALA A 92 13.23 5.07 -4.66
N GLU A 93 14.50 4.72 -4.46
CA GLU A 93 15.58 5.07 -5.40
C GLU A 93 15.42 4.37 -6.76
N GLU A 94 15.09 3.08 -6.75
CA GLU A 94 14.79 2.35 -7.99
C GLU A 94 13.59 2.97 -8.72
N LEU A 95 12.52 3.26 -7.99
CA LEU A 95 11.34 3.93 -8.56
C LEU A 95 11.71 5.28 -9.17
N ARG A 96 12.51 6.09 -8.46
CA ARG A 96 12.96 7.40 -8.92
C ARG A 96 13.78 7.31 -10.22
N ALA A 97 14.65 6.31 -10.32
CA ALA A 97 15.42 6.08 -11.56
C ALA A 97 14.49 5.73 -12.73
N ILE A 98 13.53 4.83 -12.53
CA ILE A 98 12.54 4.45 -13.55
C ILE A 98 11.68 5.66 -13.96
N MET A 99 11.24 6.47 -13.00
CA MET A 99 10.47 7.70 -13.28
C MET A 99 11.27 8.68 -14.13
N ALA A 100 12.57 8.85 -13.85
CA ALA A 100 13.46 9.72 -14.61
C ALA A 100 13.61 9.22 -16.06
N GLU A 101 13.80 7.93 -16.28
CA GLU A 101 13.87 7.31 -17.61
C GLU A 101 12.56 7.51 -18.40
N LEU A 102 11.41 7.42 -17.74
CA LEU A 102 10.09 7.63 -18.34
C LEU A 102 9.70 9.11 -18.50
N GLY A 103 10.49 10.04 -17.91
CA GLY A 103 10.26 11.48 -17.98
C GLY A 103 9.21 12.02 -17.01
N PHE A 104 8.90 11.29 -15.90
CA PHE A 104 7.98 11.73 -14.87
C PHE A 104 8.72 12.40 -13.70
N ARG A 105 8.18 13.51 -13.20
CA ARG A 105 8.71 14.22 -12.02
C ARG A 105 8.03 13.81 -10.72
N THR A 106 6.76 13.43 -10.80
CA THR A 106 5.95 13.01 -9.65
C THR A 106 5.23 11.70 -9.94
N ILE A 107 4.88 10.96 -8.88
CA ILE A 107 4.06 9.74 -9.01
C ILE A 107 2.68 10.09 -9.58
N ALA A 108 2.11 11.22 -9.19
CA ALA A 108 0.81 11.66 -9.69
C ALA A 108 0.78 11.83 -11.22
N GLU A 109 1.88 12.28 -11.83
CA GLU A 109 2.02 12.37 -13.31
C GLU A 109 2.07 10.99 -13.96
N MET A 110 2.52 9.97 -13.24
CA MET A 110 2.68 8.60 -13.74
C MET A 110 1.40 7.77 -13.60
N VAL A 111 0.52 8.11 -12.66
CA VAL A 111 -0.69 7.33 -12.37
C VAL A 111 -1.58 7.22 -13.61
N GLY A 112 -1.90 5.97 -13.99
CA GLY A 112 -2.80 5.67 -15.11
C GLY A 112 -2.19 5.84 -16.51
N ARG A 113 -0.89 6.12 -16.62
CA ARG A 113 -0.17 6.31 -17.89
C ARG A 113 0.23 4.97 -18.52
N VAL A 114 -0.79 4.13 -18.80
CA VAL A 114 -0.60 2.81 -19.43
C VAL A 114 0.06 2.88 -20.81
N ASP A 115 0.04 4.05 -21.47
CA ASP A 115 0.76 4.34 -22.71
C ASP A 115 2.30 4.21 -22.59
N ARG A 116 2.82 4.14 -21.37
CA ARG A 116 4.24 3.92 -21.07
C ARG A 116 4.60 2.45 -20.83
N LEU A 117 3.63 1.54 -20.91
CA LEU A 117 3.86 0.10 -20.80
C LEU A 117 3.93 -0.52 -22.20
N ASP A 118 5.05 -1.19 -22.50
CA ASP A 118 5.25 -1.91 -23.76
C ASP A 118 5.23 -3.43 -23.51
N MET A 119 4.36 -4.11 -24.26
CA MET A 119 4.22 -5.57 -24.20
C MET A 119 5.20 -6.33 -25.12
N LYS A 120 5.84 -5.65 -26.07
CA LYS A 120 6.54 -6.31 -27.19
C LYS A 120 7.60 -7.31 -26.73
N GLN A 121 8.38 -6.97 -25.71
CA GLN A 121 9.43 -7.86 -25.18
C GLN A 121 8.87 -9.07 -24.43
N ALA A 122 7.68 -8.95 -23.83
CA ALA A 122 7.03 -10.08 -23.13
C ALA A 122 6.45 -11.10 -24.10
N ILE A 123 6.04 -10.70 -25.30
CA ILE A 123 5.41 -11.56 -26.32
C ILE A 123 6.42 -12.57 -26.91
N ASP A 124 7.70 -12.22 -26.94
CA ASP A 124 8.75 -13.09 -27.50
C ASP A 124 9.09 -14.29 -26.60
N HIS A 125 8.68 -14.26 -25.33
CA HIS A 125 8.88 -15.39 -24.44
C HIS A 125 7.85 -16.50 -24.71
N TRP A 126 8.30 -17.75 -24.82
CA TRP A 126 7.45 -18.89 -25.21
C TRP A 126 6.22 -19.08 -24.29
N LYS A 127 6.33 -18.76 -22.97
CA LYS A 127 5.21 -18.82 -22.01
C LYS A 127 4.22 -17.66 -22.17
N ALA A 128 4.65 -16.56 -22.78
CA ALA A 128 3.79 -15.40 -23.01
C ALA A 128 3.08 -15.48 -24.37
N LYS A 129 3.41 -16.50 -25.20
CA LYS A 129 2.78 -16.70 -26.50
C LYS A 129 1.26 -16.91 -26.33
N GLY A 130 0.48 -15.99 -26.91
CA GLY A 130 -0.99 -16.00 -26.79
C GLY A 130 -1.55 -15.19 -25.61
N VAL A 131 -0.71 -14.57 -24.78
CA VAL A 131 -1.18 -13.63 -23.76
C VAL A 131 -1.50 -12.29 -24.43
N ASP A 132 -2.75 -11.86 -24.30
CA ASP A 132 -3.22 -10.54 -24.76
C ASP A 132 -3.50 -9.63 -23.55
N LEU A 133 -2.69 -8.58 -23.38
CA LEU A 133 -2.86 -7.58 -22.34
C LEU A 133 -3.53 -6.30 -22.84
N SER A 134 -3.98 -6.26 -24.10
CA SER A 134 -4.55 -5.06 -24.72
C SER A 134 -5.71 -4.47 -23.91
N ARG A 135 -6.55 -5.31 -23.30
CA ARG A 135 -7.67 -4.87 -22.45
C ARG A 135 -7.21 -4.24 -21.15
N ILE A 136 -6.09 -4.69 -20.58
CA ILE A 136 -5.52 -4.14 -19.34
C ILE A 136 -4.83 -2.82 -19.65
N LEU A 137 -4.14 -2.74 -20.79
CA LEU A 137 -3.39 -1.57 -21.23
C LEU A 137 -4.24 -0.57 -22.02
N HIS A 138 -5.54 -0.85 -22.18
CA HIS A 138 -6.46 0.08 -22.84
C HIS A 138 -6.60 1.37 -22.01
N GLN A 139 -6.30 2.50 -22.65
CA GLN A 139 -6.48 3.81 -22.06
C GLN A 139 -7.89 4.33 -22.39
N VAL A 140 -8.74 4.43 -21.37
CA VAL A 140 -10.05 5.05 -21.50
C VAL A 140 -9.88 6.55 -21.64
N PRO A 141 -10.58 7.23 -22.59
CA PRO A 141 -10.61 8.68 -22.66
C PRO A 141 -11.05 9.30 -21.33
N LEU A 142 -10.35 10.37 -20.90
CA LEU A 142 -10.58 10.98 -19.60
C LEU A 142 -12.01 11.52 -19.41
N GLY A 143 -12.68 11.89 -20.53
CA GLY A 143 -14.02 12.47 -20.50
C GLY A 143 -14.06 13.72 -19.61
N ASP A 144 -15.05 13.77 -18.71
CA ASP A 144 -15.21 14.86 -17.74
C ASP A 144 -14.42 14.65 -16.44
N SER A 145 -13.66 13.56 -16.31
CA SER A 145 -12.83 13.30 -15.13
C SER A 145 -11.66 14.28 -15.09
N PRO A 146 -11.41 14.97 -13.97
CA PRO A 146 -10.36 15.98 -13.88
C PRO A 146 -8.94 15.41 -13.88
N SER A 147 -8.77 14.11 -13.57
CA SER A 147 -7.45 13.47 -13.53
C SER A 147 -7.52 11.95 -13.71
N LEU A 148 -6.38 11.34 -14.08
CA LEU A 148 -6.18 9.89 -14.14
C LEU A 148 -5.91 9.29 -12.75
N GLY A 149 -5.69 10.08 -11.72
CA GLY A 149 -5.43 9.71 -10.34
C GLY A 149 -6.36 10.41 -9.37
N TRP A 150 -6.20 10.11 -8.10
CA TRP A 150 -6.87 10.82 -7.02
C TRP A 150 -6.41 12.28 -6.96
N SER A 151 -7.36 13.21 -6.89
CA SER A 151 -7.09 14.65 -6.82
C SER A 151 -8.00 15.38 -5.84
N GLY A 152 -8.93 14.67 -5.20
CA GLY A 152 -9.82 15.22 -4.18
C GLY A 152 -9.25 15.14 -2.78
N THR A 153 -9.85 15.88 -1.86
CA THR A 153 -9.67 15.67 -0.42
C THR A 153 -10.77 14.75 0.08
N GLN A 154 -10.40 13.78 0.92
CA GLN A 154 -11.35 12.88 1.54
C GLN A 154 -11.62 13.35 2.97
N ASP A 155 -12.89 13.66 3.26
CA ASP A 155 -13.34 13.90 4.64
C ASP A 155 -13.66 12.55 5.29
N HIS A 156 -12.86 12.17 6.26
CA HIS A 156 -13.03 10.91 6.99
C HIS A 156 -13.98 11.03 8.18
N GLY A 157 -14.52 12.23 8.46
CA GLY A 157 -15.44 12.49 9.57
C GLY A 157 -14.84 12.20 10.95
N LEU A 158 -13.52 12.28 11.09
CA LEU A 158 -12.81 11.92 12.33
C LEU A 158 -13.16 12.83 13.50
N GLU A 159 -13.69 14.02 13.26
CA GLU A 159 -14.18 14.94 14.28
C GLU A 159 -15.34 14.34 15.11
N LYS A 160 -16.05 13.35 14.56
CA LYS A 160 -17.17 12.65 15.22
C LYS A 160 -16.78 11.28 15.76
N ALA A 161 -15.51 10.89 15.64
CA ALA A 161 -15.03 9.60 16.13
C ALA A 161 -15.12 9.53 17.66
N LEU A 162 -15.59 8.41 18.19
CA LEU A 162 -15.65 8.15 19.63
C LEU A 162 -14.27 8.26 20.30
N ASP A 163 -13.20 8.03 19.56
CA ASP A 163 -11.84 8.13 20.03
C ASP A 163 -11.51 9.51 20.64
N ASN A 164 -12.08 10.60 20.13
CA ASN A 164 -11.89 11.93 20.67
C ASN A 164 -12.42 12.03 22.12
N ASP A 165 -13.62 11.45 22.36
CA ASP A 165 -14.19 11.41 23.71
C ASP A 165 -13.39 10.46 24.63
N LEU A 166 -12.93 9.33 24.12
CA LEU A 166 -12.13 8.36 24.88
C LEU A 166 -10.76 8.95 25.26
N ILE A 167 -10.09 9.63 24.34
CA ILE A 167 -8.80 10.31 24.59
C ILE A 167 -8.98 11.37 25.67
N ALA A 168 -10.01 12.21 25.56
CA ALA A 168 -10.28 13.24 26.56
C ALA A 168 -10.60 12.64 27.93
N ALA A 169 -11.41 11.60 28.00
CA ALA A 169 -11.77 10.93 29.25
C ALA A 169 -10.60 10.13 29.87
N ALA A 170 -9.63 9.72 29.05
CA ALA A 170 -8.44 8.97 29.50
C ALA A 170 -7.25 9.87 29.88
N ALA A 171 -7.40 11.19 29.89
CA ALA A 171 -6.29 12.13 30.13
C ALA A 171 -5.46 11.81 31.40
N ASP A 172 -6.12 11.46 32.51
CA ASP A 172 -5.41 11.10 33.74
C ASP A 172 -4.58 9.80 33.60
N ALA A 173 -5.03 8.86 32.80
CA ALA A 173 -4.26 7.65 32.49
C ALA A 173 -3.06 7.96 31.58
N LEU A 174 -3.27 8.81 30.57
CA LEU A 174 -2.24 9.17 29.60
C LEU A 174 -1.15 10.06 30.20
N ASP A 175 -1.55 11.08 30.99
CA ASP A 175 -0.63 12.08 31.50
C ASP A 175 -0.04 11.73 32.86
N LYS A 176 -0.81 11.04 33.73
CA LYS A 176 -0.48 10.79 35.11
C LYS A 176 -0.33 9.32 35.47
N GLN A 177 -0.53 8.40 34.52
CA GLN A 177 -0.51 6.96 34.75
C GLN A 177 -1.49 6.47 35.83
N GLN A 178 -2.61 7.15 35.99
CA GLN A 178 -3.65 6.76 36.94
C GLN A 178 -4.66 5.83 36.26
N PRO A 179 -5.21 4.84 36.98
CA PRO A 179 -6.24 3.97 36.42
C PRO A 179 -7.52 4.75 36.13
N VAL A 180 -8.04 4.61 34.92
CA VAL A 180 -9.30 5.21 34.47
C VAL A 180 -10.22 4.13 33.94
N VAL A 181 -11.50 4.18 34.32
CA VAL A 181 -12.55 3.30 33.80
C VAL A 181 -13.53 4.17 33.00
N ILE A 182 -13.73 3.82 31.74
CA ILE A 182 -14.59 4.57 30.82
C ILE A 182 -15.67 3.62 30.30
N GLU A 183 -16.93 3.95 30.57
CA GLU A 183 -18.07 3.25 30.01
C GLU A 183 -18.75 4.14 28.94
N ARG A 184 -18.92 3.61 27.73
CA ARG A 184 -19.59 4.29 26.63
C ARG A 184 -20.45 3.32 25.83
N LYS A 185 -21.59 3.82 25.37
CA LYS A 185 -22.42 3.09 24.40
C LYS A 185 -21.83 3.26 23.00
N VAL A 186 -21.45 2.15 22.37
CA VAL A 186 -20.96 2.15 20.98
C VAL A 186 -22.15 1.95 20.03
N ILE A 187 -22.27 2.83 19.05
CA ILE A 187 -23.27 2.77 17.98
C ILE A 187 -22.57 2.93 16.63
N ASN A 188 -23.29 2.63 15.52
CA ASN A 188 -22.68 2.61 14.19
C ASN A 188 -22.07 3.96 13.73
N VAL A 189 -22.52 5.08 14.28
CA VAL A 189 -21.95 6.41 13.96
C VAL A 189 -20.66 6.73 14.71
N ASN A 190 -20.24 5.90 15.65
CA ASN A 190 -19.02 6.07 16.43
C ASN A 190 -17.78 5.37 15.80
N ARG A 191 -17.84 5.02 14.54
CA ARG A 191 -16.75 4.35 13.81
C ARG A 191 -15.74 5.34 13.30
#